data_4d71f4b0899d59f89c381abd95759d7b
#
_entry.id   4d71f4b0899d59f89c381abd95759d7b
#
_cell.length_a   1.000
_cell.length_b   1.000
_cell.length_c   1.000
_cell.angle_alpha   90.00
_cell.angle_beta   90.00
_cell.angle_gamma   90.00
#
_symmetry.space_group_name_H-M   'P 1'
#
loop_
_entity.id
_entity.type
_entity.pdbx_description
1 polymer ?
#
loop_
_entity_poly.entity_id
_entity_poly.type
_entity_poly.pdbx_seq_one_letter_code
_entity_poly.pdbx_strand_id
1 'polypeptide(L)'
;MRTLLPFIRLFKFAKFPLILGLVLLILGLGSSMSLLTVSGWFLAATAIAGLGTLFNFFYPSASVRGLAIGRTVMRYFEKIVTHDATFRILSKLRVQVFEKIIPLSPAVLNRYRNSDLLNRLVSDVDTLDSLYLRLLAPFFTAVFVIIAITIGLSFINIPLALGLGLFLLILLIIIPTVFYRLGQQFGERLIQARATYRTQFLEFIQAQAELLLFNAEDRLKEKMSVTEKTWQEDQAKEAKLSGFSTALVLFLNGLLISGMLWFASNADFGTDEYRTAYIALFTFAALAAFEIIMPLGAAFLHIGQVIAVVDRVTEIIEQKPLVEFNGNEEFETKVRLISAKNLNFSYPEQETLV
;
A
#
# COMPACT_ATOMS: atom_id res chain seq x y z
N MET A 1 -3.07 -14.19 4.24
CA MET A 1 -2.18 -14.28 3.07
C MET A 1 -2.70 -15.16 1.92
N ARG A 2 -3.45 -16.25 2.18
CA ARG A 2 -4.07 -17.05 1.08
C ARG A 2 -5.10 -16.27 0.27
N THR A 3 -5.83 -15.37 0.87
CA THR A 3 -6.84 -14.50 0.25
C THR A 3 -6.26 -13.46 -0.72
N LEU A 4 -5.00 -13.07 -0.57
CA LEU A 4 -4.30 -12.15 -1.48
C LEU A 4 -3.87 -12.80 -2.81
N LEU A 5 -3.74 -14.13 -2.85
CA LEU A 5 -3.24 -14.87 -4.02
C LEU A 5 -4.07 -14.66 -5.30
N PRO A 6 -5.42 -14.65 -5.29
CA PRO A 6 -6.22 -14.39 -6.48
C PRO A 6 -5.96 -13.00 -7.06
N PHE A 7 -5.80 -12.00 -6.19
CA PHE A 7 -5.54 -10.61 -6.59
C PHE A 7 -4.13 -10.42 -7.15
N ILE A 8 -3.14 -11.11 -6.59
CA ILE A 8 -1.76 -11.11 -7.14
C ILE A 8 -1.74 -11.71 -8.55
N ARG A 9 -2.62 -12.69 -8.84
CA ARG A 9 -2.75 -13.23 -10.21
C ARG A 9 -3.27 -12.21 -11.21
N LEU A 10 -4.07 -11.23 -10.79
CA LEU A 10 -4.54 -10.16 -11.66
C LEU A 10 -3.40 -9.25 -12.14
N PHE A 11 -2.34 -9.10 -11.35
CA PHE A 11 -1.15 -8.36 -11.77
C PHE A 11 -0.44 -8.96 -12.99
N LYS A 12 -0.70 -10.24 -13.31
CA LYS A 12 -0.19 -10.87 -14.54
C LYS A 12 -0.70 -10.20 -15.82
N PHE A 13 -1.88 -9.56 -15.77
CA PHE A 13 -2.45 -8.88 -16.94
C PHE A 13 -1.71 -7.59 -17.30
N ALA A 14 -1.09 -6.93 -16.33
CA ALA A 14 -0.32 -5.72 -16.54
C ALA A 14 1.15 -5.90 -16.11
N LYS A 15 1.69 -7.13 -16.22
CA LYS A 15 3.03 -7.46 -15.72
C LYS A 15 4.14 -6.56 -16.29
N PHE A 16 4.08 -6.26 -17.59
CA PHE A 16 5.11 -5.45 -18.23
C PHE A 16 5.14 -4.00 -17.69
N PRO A 17 4.04 -3.23 -17.68
CA PRO A 17 4.06 -1.89 -17.09
C PRO A 17 4.31 -1.88 -15.58
N LEU A 18 3.89 -2.92 -14.82
CA LEU A 18 4.22 -3.01 -13.40
C LEU A 18 5.71 -3.24 -13.15
N ILE A 19 6.36 -4.13 -13.94
CA ILE A 19 7.81 -4.35 -13.85
C ILE A 19 8.55 -3.08 -14.29
N LEU A 20 8.13 -2.43 -15.37
CA LEU A 20 8.73 -1.17 -15.83
C LEU A 20 8.61 -0.10 -14.73
N GLY A 21 7.42 0.03 -14.11
CA GLY A 21 7.20 0.94 -12.98
C GLY A 21 8.11 0.63 -11.79
N LEU A 22 8.30 -0.64 -11.45
CA LEU A 22 9.22 -1.07 -10.39
C LEU A 22 10.67 -0.71 -10.74
N VAL A 23 11.12 -0.93 -11.96
CA VAL A 23 12.47 -0.54 -12.42
C VAL A 23 12.65 0.97 -12.34
N LEU A 24 11.66 1.75 -12.80
CA LEU A 24 11.70 3.21 -12.72
C LEU A 24 11.74 3.70 -11.25
N LEU A 25 11.02 3.04 -10.36
CA LEU A 25 11.02 3.33 -8.94
C LEU A 25 12.40 3.05 -8.31
N ILE A 26 13.02 1.91 -8.65
CA ILE A 26 14.38 1.55 -8.22
C ILE A 26 15.39 2.58 -8.70
N LEU A 27 15.34 2.95 -9.98
CA LEU A 27 16.22 3.94 -10.56
C LEU A 27 16.00 5.34 -9.96
N GLY A 28 14.74 5.72 -9.74
CA GLY A 28 14.38 6.99 -9.12
C GLY A 28 14.86 7.11 -7.68
N LEU A 29 14.63 6.09 -6.86
CA LEU A 29 15.08 6.05 -5.47
C LEU A 29 16.61 5.91 -5.39
N GLY A 30 17.21 5.07 -6.22
CA GLY A 30 18.66 4.92 -6.33
C GLY A 30 19.34 6.24 -6.73
N SER A 31 18.78 6.95 -7.71
CA SER A 31 19.27 8.29 -8.09
C SER A 31 19.15 9.30 -6.94
N SER A 32 18.06 9.25 -6.17
CA SER A 32 17.85 10.11 -5.00
C SER A 32 18.92 9.89 -3.93
N MET A 33 19.17 8.62 -3.59
CA MET A 33 20.18 8.25 -2.61
C MET A 33 21.59 8.57 -3.08
N SER A 34 21.92 8.20 -4.32
CA SER A 34 23.22 8.51 -4.91
C SER A 34 23.47 10.00 -5.02
N LEU A 35 22.44 10.78 -5.33
CA LEU A 35 22.51 12.24 -5.35
C LEU A 35 22.97 12.80 -4.01
N LEU A 36 22.32 12.36 -2.92
CA LEU A 36 22.66 12.88 -1.58
C LEU A 36 24.02 12.38 -1.13
N THR A 37 24.35 11.11 -1.36
CA THR A 37 25.63 10.49 -1.04
C THR A 37 26.79 11.15 -1.76
N VAL A 38 26.69 11.32 -3.07
CA VAL A 38 27.73 11.97 -3.91
C VAL A 38 27.85 13.45 -3.58
N SER A 39 26.73 14.13 -3.33
CA SER A 39 26.76 15.55 -2.92
C SER A 39 27.49 15.76 -1.59
N GLY A 40 27.29 14.87 -0.60
CA GLY A 40 28.00 14.92 0.67
C GLY A 40 29.51 14.74 0.48
N TRP A 41 29.91 13.74 -0.29
CA TRP A 41 31.33 13.55 -0.65
C TRP A 41 31.90 14.76 -1.38
N PHE A 42 31.19 15.26 -2.41
CA PHE A 42 31.62 16.37 -3.24
C PHE A 42 31.84 17.66 -2.43
N LEU A 43 30.92 18.01 -1.53
CA LEU A 43 31.05 19.16 -0.65
C LEU A 43 32.27 19.04 0.30
N ALA A 44 32.47 17.85 0.88
CA ALA A 44 33.61 17.60 1.75
C ALA A 44 34.94 17.62 0.97
N ALA A 45 34.98 16.99 -0.21
CA ALA A 45 36.18 16.98 -1.05
C ALA A 45 36.59 18.39 -1.54
N THR A 46 35.60 19.19 -1.94
CA THR A 46 35.87 20.60 -2.32
C THR A 46 36.36 21.44 -1.14
N ALA A 47 35.84 21.20 0.07
CA ALA A 47 36.31 21.89 1.28
C ALA A 47 37.77 21.53 1.64
N ILE A 48 38.17 20.26 1.42
CA ILE A 48 39.56 19.80 1.62
C ILE A 48 40.49 20.37 0.56
N ALA A 49 40.04 20.34 -0.73
CA ALA A 49 40.84 20.87 -1.84
C ALA A 49 41.09 22.37 -1.74
N GLY A 50 40.24 23.13 -1.07
CA GLY A 50 40.34 24.57 -0.90
C GLY A 50 40.36 25.30 -2.25
N LEU A 51 41.23 26.34 -2.35
CA LEU A 51 41.42 27.13 -3.58
C LEU A 51 42.40 26.45 -4.56
N GLY A 52 42.80 25.20 -4.33
CA GLY A 52 43.74 24.50 -5.17
C GLY A 52 43.15 24.19 -6.57
N THR A 53 44.01 24.32 -7.60
CA THR A 53 43.61 24.11 -9.02
C THR A 53 43.59 22.63 -9.43
N LEU A 54 44.03 21.72 -8.57
CA LEU A 54 44.19 20.28 -8.89
C LEU A 54 42.91 19.49 -8.76
N PHE A 55 41.89 19.97 -8.01
CA PHE A 55 40.63 19.26 -7.85
C PHE A 55 39.74 19.45 -9.08
N ASN A 56 39.47 18.35 -9.76
CA ASN A 56 38.56 18.33 -10.91
C ASN A 56 37.10 18.25 -10.43
N PHE A 57 36.45 19.39 -10.24
CA PHE A 57 35.03 19.44 -9.83
C PHE A 57 34.05 19.21 -10.97
N PHE A 58 34.50 19.08 -12.23
CA PHE A 58 33.61 18.90 -13.37
C PHE A 58 32.82 17.58 -13.30
N TYR A 59 33.52 16.45 -13.10
CA TYR A 59 32.86 15.13 -13.04
C TYR A 59 31.88 15.00 -11.86
N PRO A 60 32.21 15.35 -10.60
CA PRO A 60 31.26 15.30 -9.51
C PRO A 60 30.05 16.20 -9.72
N SER A 61 30.25 17.44 -10.20
CA SER A 61 29.15 18.37 -10.44
C SER A 61 28.23 17.90 -11.57
N ALA A 62 28.80 17.31 -12.64
CA ALA A 62 28.03 16.70 -13.71
C ALA A 62 27.22 15.49 -13.21
N SER A 63 27.81 14.65 -12.35
CA SER A 63 27.13 13.51 -11.73
C SER A 63 25.95 13.95 -10.86
N VAL A 64 26.14 14.97 -10.01
CA VAL A 64 25.08 15.53 -9.18
C VAL A 64 23.92 16.07 -10.02
N ARG A 65 24.22 16.81 -11.11
CA ARG A 65 23.19 17.29 -12.04
C ARG A 65 22.46 16.15 -12.74
N GLY A 66 23.20 15.16 -13.23
CA GLY A 66 22.63 13.98 -13.90
C GLY A 66 21.71 13.19 -12.98
N LEU A 67 22.13 12.96 -11.71
CA LEU A 67 21.34 12.28 -10.71
C LEU A 67 20.07 13.08 -10.31
N ALA A 68 20.16 14.40 -10.20
CA ALA A 68 19.01 15.25 -9.91
C ALA A 68 17.96 15.22 -11.03
N ILE A 69 18.39 15.29 -12.29
CA ILE A 69 17.51 15.15 -13.46
C ILE A 69 16.94 13.73 -13.50
N GLY A 70 17.79 12.71 -13.34
CA GLY A 70 17.42 11.31 -13.34
C GLY A 70 16.34 11.01 -12.28
N ARG A 71 16.54 11.46 -11.03
CA ARG A 71 15.55 11.35 -9.96
C ARG A 71 14.18 11.90 -10.38
N THR A 72 14.15 13.10 -10.94
CA THR A 72 12.90 13.78 -11.30
C THR A 72 12.19 13.06 -12.47
N VAL A 73 12.95 12.73 -13.50
CA VAL A 73 12.44 12.07 -14.71
C VAL A 73 11.92 10.66 -14.37
N MET A 74 12.71 9.87 -13.63
CA MET A 74 12.32 8.51 -13.27
C MET A 74 11.09 8.50 -12.37
N ARG A 75 10.99 9.40 -11.38
CA ARG A 75 9.79 9.51 -10.54
C ARG A 75 8.55 9.96 -11.31
N TYR A 76 8.70 10.83 -12.30
CA TYR A 76 7.59 11.25 -13.15
C TYR A 76 7.04 10.07 -13.97
N PHE A 77 7.92 9.39 -14.70
CA PHE A 77 7.51 8.25 -15.53
C PHE A 77 7.02 7.07 -14.66
N GLU A 78 7.65 6.82 -13.52
CA GLU A 78 7.19 5.81 -12.58
C GLU A 78 5.72 6.03 -12.20
N LYS A 79 5.36 7.24 -11.77
CA LYS A 79 3.97 7.55 -11.39
C LYS A 79 2.99 7.34 -12.54
N ILE A 80 3.33 7.78 -13.76
CA ILE A 80 2.44 7.60 -14.91
C ILE A 80 2.26 6.11 -15.22
N VAL A 81 3.36 5.36 -15.31
CA VAL A 81 3.33 3.95 -15.71
C VAL A 81 2.64 3.08 -14.66
N THR A 82 2.94 3.31 -13.37
CA THR A 82 2.34 2.52 -12.29
C THR A 82 0.86 2.82 -12.11
N HIS A 83 0.44 4.08 -12.18
CA HIS A 83 -0.98 4.43 -12.10
C HIS A 83 -1.79 3.95 -13.31
N ASP A 84 -1.27 4.07 -14.54
CA ASP A 84 -1.92 3.48 -15.71
C ASP A 84 -2.08 1.97 -15.56
N ALA A 85 -1.04 1.27 -15.12
CA ALA A 85 -1.08 -0.17 -14.89
C ALA A 85 -2.11 -0.56 -13.83
N THR A 86 -2.14 0.13 -12.69
CA THR A 86 -3.09 -0.16 -11.61
C THR A 86 -4.52 0.14 -12.02
N PHE A 87 -4.79 1.25 -12.70
CA PHE A 87 -6.14 1.57 -13.20
C PHE A 87 -6.66 0.53 -14.20
N ARG A 88 -5.81 0.00 -15.09
CA ARG A 88 -6.20 -1.09 -15.99
C ARG A 88 -6.55 -2.37 -15.22
N ILE A 89 -5.81 -2.69 -14.16
CA ILE A 89 -6.09 -3.84 -13.29
C ILE A 89 -7.41 -3.64 -12.56
N LEU A 90 -7.63 -2.46 -11.95
CA LEU A 90 -8.86 -2.14 -11.23
C LEU A 90 -10.08 -2.16 -12.14
N SER A 91 -9.97 -1.61 -13.36
CA SER A 91 -11.04 -1.67 -14.35
C SER A 91 -11.42 -3.12 -14.67
N LYS A 92 -10.42 -3.97 -14.90
CA LYS A 92 -10.67 -5.39 -15.16
C LYS A 92 -11.27 -6.12 -13.96
N LEU A 93 -10.78 -5.81 -12.76
CA LEU A 93 -11.33 -6.37 -11.53
C LEU A 93 -12.80 -5.98 -11.32
N ARG A 94 -13.16 -4.71 -11.57
CA ARG A 94 -14.56 -4.26 -11.49
C ARG A 94 -15.46 -5.04 -12.43
N VAL A 95 -15.02 -5.23 -13.67
CA VAL A 95 -15.78 -6.05 -14.65
C VAL A 95 -15.94 -7.48 -14.13
N GLN A 96 -14.88 -8.12 -13.65
CA GLN A 96 -14.94 -9.47 -13.11
C GLN A 96 -15.86 -9.61 -11.90
N VAL A 97 -15.82 -8.65 -10.96
CA VAL A 97 -16.72 -8.64 -9.80
C VAL A 97 -18.16 -8.47 -10.26
N PHE A 98 -18.41 -7.55 -11.21
CA PHE A 98 -19.75 -7.32 -11.75
C PHE A 98 -20.29 -8.54 -12.50
N GLU A 99 -19.48 -9.20 -13.34
CA GLU A 99 -19.83 -10.46 -14.03
C GLU A 99 -20.18 -11.57 -13.05
N LYS A 100 -19.58 -11.58 -11.85
CA LYS A 100 -19.93 -12.54 -10.79
C LYS A 100 -21.24 -12.20 -10.08
N ILE A 101 -21.60 -10.93 -9.99
CA ILE A 101 -22.84 -10.48 -9.35
C ILE A 101 -24.06 -10.75 -10.25
N ILE A 102 -23.95 -10.59 -11.58
CA ILE A 102 -25.06 -10.74 -12.53
C ILE A 102 -25.82 -12.08 -12.37
N PRO A 103 -25.17 -13.25 -12.30
CA PRO A 103 -25.85 -14.52 -12.18
C PRO A 103 -26.36 -14.82 -10.77
N LEU A 104 -26.08 -13.98 -9.77
CA LEU A 104 -26.58 -14.18 -8.42
C LEU A 104 -28.08 -13.88 -8.39
N SER A 105 -28.87 -14.86 -7.91
CA SER A 105 -30.32 -14.68 -7.79
C SER A 105 -30.68 -13.58 -6.80
N PRO A 106 -31.89 -12.98 -6.91
CA PRO A 106 -32.36 -12.00 -5.93
C PRO A 106 -32.29 -12.50 -4.48
N ALA A 107 -32.46 -13.79 -4.25
CA ALA A 107 -32.36 -14.41 -2.93
C ALA A 107 -30.95 -14.29 -2.31
N VAL A 108 -29.90 -14.31 -3.12
CA VAL A 108 -28.52 -14.08 -2.66
C VAL A 108 -28.26 -12.59 -2.51
N LEU A 109 -28.69 -11.77 -3.48
CA LEU A 109 -28.47 -10.33 -3.48
C LEU A 109 -29.22 -9.62 -2.35
N ASN A 110 -30.43 -10.09 -2.00
CA ASN A 110 -31.22 -9.53 -0.88
C ASN A 110 -30.58 -9.70 0.49
N ARG A 111 -29.55 -10.56 0.62
CA ARG A 111 -28.72 -10.64 1.85
C ARG A 111 -27.80 -9.44 2.01
N TYR A 112 -27.51 -8.72 0.93
CA TYR A 112 -26.67 -7.52 0.92
C TYR A 112 -27.54 -6.28 0.73
N ARG A 113 -27.20 -5.19 1.42
CA ARG A 113 -27.80 -3.88 1.13
C ARG A 113 -27.23 -3.35 -0.18
N ASN A 114 -28.04 -2.69 -1.00
CA ASN A 114 -27.60 -2.09 -2.28
C ASN A 114 -26.41 -1.15 -2.09
N SER A 115 -26.39 -0.39 -0.99
CA SER A 115 -25.28 0.50 -0.64
C SER A 115 -24.00 -0.25 -0.32
N ASP A 116 -24.08 -1.47 0.27
CA ASP A 116 -22.91 -2.30 0.55
C ASP A 116 -22.32 -2.89 -0.74
N LEU A 117 -23.17 -3.42 -1.62
CA LEU A 117 -22.73 -3.92 -2.94
C LEU A 117 -22.05 -2.82 -3.76
N LEU A 118 -22.63 -1.62 -3.80
CA LEU A 118 -22.04 -0.50 -4.49
C LEU A 118 -20.68 -0.09 -3.87
N ASN A 119 -20.59 -0.08 -2.55
CA ASN A 119 -19.34 0.23 -1.87
C ASN A 119 -18.25 -0.81 -2.17
N ARG A 120 -18.60 -2.10 -2.23
CA ARG A 120 -17.67 -3.18 -2.58
C ARG A 120 -17.19 -3.09 -4.04
N LEU A 121 -18.07 -2.70 -4.97
CA LEU A 121 -17.73 -2.51 -6.39
C LEU A 121 -16.84 -1.29 -6.66
N VAL A 122 -17.01 -0.22 -5.90
CA VAL A 122 -16.33 1.06 -6.13
C VAL A 122 -15.20 1.25 -5.12
N SER A 123 -15.54 1.51 -3.87
CA SER A 123 -14.56 1.93 -2.85
C SER A 123 -13.60 0.82 -2.45
N ASP A 124 -14.10 -0.43 -2.31
CA ASP A 124 -13.25 -1.54 -1.90
C ASP A 124 -12.30 -1.94 -3.02
N VAL A 125 -12.78 -1.98 -4.27
CA VAL A 125 -11.91 -2.23 -5.43
C VAL A 125 -10.85 -1.14 -5.55
N ASP A 126 -11.18 0.15 -5.37
CA ASP A 126 -10.21 1.25 -5.41
C ASP A 126 -9.12 1.13 -4.34
N THR A 127 -9.46 0.59 -3.16
CA THR A 127 -8.49 0.40 -2.09
C THR A 127 -7.40 -0.63 -2.45
N LEU A 128 -7.66 -1.52 -3.42
CA LEU A 128 -6.71 -2.54 -3.85
C LEU A 128 -5.52 -2.00 -4.66
N ASP A 129 -5.58 -0.76 -5.17
CA ASP A 129 -4.42 -0.11 -5.78
C ASP A 129 -3.29 0.07 -4.78
N SER A 130 -3.66 0.34 -3.52
CA SER A 130 -2.71 0.56 -2.43
C SER A 130 -1.87 -0.69 -2.12
N LEU A 131 -2.36 -1.89 -2.42
CA LEU A 131 -1.61 -3.13 -2.26
C LEU A 131 -0.32 -3.12 -3.10
N TYR A 132 -0.40 -2.70 -4.36
CA TYR A 132 0.77 -2.62 -5.21
C TYR A 132 1.58 -1.35 -4.94
N LEU A 133 0.94 -0.17 -5.00
CA LEU A 133 1.63 1.13 -4.98
C LEU A 133 2.26 1.44 -3.63
N ARG A 134 1.60 1.08 -2.53
CA ARG A 134 2.05 1.44 -1.18
C ARG A 134 2.76 0.32 -0.44
N LEU A 135 2.54 -0.93 -0.82
CA LEU A 135 3.10 -2.09 -0.10
C LEU A 135 4.15 -2.83 -0.93
N LEU A 136 3.75 -3.44 -2.08
CA LEU A 136 4.62 -4.33 -2.83
C LEU A 136 5.77 -3.58 -3.51
N ALA A 137 5.46 -2.53 -4.28
CA ALA A 137 6.47 -1.80 -5.03
C ALA A 137 7.53 -1.15 -4.12
N PRO A 138 7.18 -0.40 -3.04
CA PRO A 138 8.18 0.17 -2.13
C PRO A 138 9.02 -0.90 -1.41
N PHE A 139 8.41 -2.02 -1.01
CA PHE A 139 9.13 -3.09 -0.31
C PHE A 139 10.20 -3.73 -1.20
N PHE A 140 9.84 -4.15 -2.42
CA PHE A 140 10.81 -4.71 -3.37
C PHE A 140 11.87 -3.69 -3.76
N THR A 141 11.47 -2.44 -4.01
CA THR A 141 12.41 -1.35 -4.30
C THR A 141 13.41 -1.16 -3.17
N ALA A 142 12.96 -1.17 -1.91
CA ALA A 142 13.82 -1.06 -0.75
C ALA A 142 14.90 -2.16 -0.74
N VAL A 143 14.51 -3.43 -0.97
CA VAL A 143 15.46 -4.56 -1.05
C VAL A 143 16.52 -4.32 -2.11
N PHE A 144 16.09 -4.01 -3.35
CA PHE A 144 17.03 -3.82 -4.47
C PHE A 144 17.95 -2.61 -4.26
N VAL A 145 17.42 -1.49 -3.77
CA VAL A 145 18.22 -0.28 -3.55
C VAL A 145 19.21 -0.47 -2.39
N ILE A 146 18.82 -1.13 -1.30
CA ILE A 146 19.74 -1.45 -0.19
C ILE A 146 20.89 -2.31 -0.70
N ILE A 147 20.61 -3.36 -1.47
CA ILE A 147 21.64 -4.23 -2.06
C ILE A 147 22.55 -3.42 -3.00
N ALA A 148 21.98 -2.64 -3.91
CA ALA A 148 22.74 -1.85 -4.87
C ALA A 148 23.68 -0.83 -4.19
N ILE A 149 23.19 -0.12 -3.17
CA ILE A 149 24.01 0.84 -2.43
C ILE A 149 25.08 0.14 -1.61
N THR A 150 24.75 -0.97 -0.96
CA THR A 150 25.74 -1.76 -0.21
C THR A 150 26.85 -2.22 -1.14
N ILE A 151 26.54 -2.74 -2.32
CA ILE A 151 27.55 -3.13 -3.33
C ILE A 151 28.35 -1.90 -3.76
N GLY A 152 27.70 -0.78 -4.11
CA GLY A 152 28.38 0.44 -4.53
C GLY A 152 29.37 0.99 -3.49
N LEU A 153 28.95 1.03 -2.22
CA LEU A 153 29.78 1.51 -1.12
C LEU A 153 30.90 0.52 -0.72
N SER A 154 30.72 -0.78 -1.04
CA SER A 154 31.73 -1.83 -0.77
C SER A 154 33.03 -1.60 -1.54
N PHE A 155 32.98 -0.94 -2.70
CA PHE A 155 34.19 -0.57 -3.45
C PHE A 155 35.07 0.46 -2.75
N ILE A 156 34.52 1.18 -1.76
CA ILE A 156 35.26 2.18 -0.97
C ILE A 156 35.69 1.57 0.36
N ASN A 157 34.74 1.01 1.13
CA ASN A 157 35.05 0.39 2.42
C ASN A 157 34.03 -0.72 2.72
N ILE A 158 34.47 -1.98 2.71
CA ILE A 158 33.60 -3.14 2.86
C ILE A 158 32.93 -3.20 4.24
N PRO A 159 33.65 -3.05 5.39
CA PRO A 159 33.03 -3.10 6.71
C PRO A 159 31.92 -2.06 6.91
N LEU A 160 32.13 -0.82 6.49
CA LEU A 160 31.14 0.25 6.62
C LEU A 160 29.91 0.00 5.71
N ALA A 161 30.16 -0.43 4.48
CA ALA A 161 29.07 -0.75 3.53
C ALA A 161 28.20 -1.89 4.03
N LEU A 162 28.83 -2.99 4.53
CA LEU A 162 28.08 -4.11 5.09
C LEU A 162 27.36 -3.73 6.38
N GLY A 163 27.95 -2.91 7.25
CA GLY A 163 27.30 -2.41 8.45
C GLY A 163 26.05 -1.60 8.13
N LEU A 164 26.12 -0.66 7.17
CA LEU A 164 24.98 0.11 6.70
C LEU A 164 23.91 -0.78 6.09
N GLY A 165 24.29 -1.64 5.14
CA GLY A 165 23.38 -2.53 4.45
C GLY A 165 22.65 -3.50 5.37
N LEU A 166 23.40 -4.14 6.30
CA LEU A 166 22.83 -5.08 7.27
C LEU A 166 21.85 -4.37 8.22
N PHE A 167 22.20 -3.18 8.70
CA PHE A 167 21.32 -2.39 9.55
C PHE A 167 19.99 -2.06 8.83
N LEU A 168 20.07 -1.61 7.57
CA LEU A 168 18.89 -1.32 6.77
C LEU A 168 18.04 -2.55 6.46
N LEU A 169 18.66 -3.70 6.19
CA LEU A 169 17.94 -4.96 6.01
C LEU A 169 17.23 -5.42 7.28
N ILE A 170 17.87 -5.26 8.44
CA ILE A 170 17.25 -5.55 9.74
C ILE A 170 16.04 -4.64 9.95
N LEU A 171 16.16 -3.34 9.69
CA LEU A 171 15.02 -2.39 9.78
C LEU A 171 13.92 -2.73 8.77
N LEU A 172 14.28 -3.14 7.56
CA LEU A 172 13.33 -3.56 6.52
C LEU A 172 12.49 -4.77 6.93
N ILE A 173 12.99 -5.63 7.82
CA ILE A 173 12.25 -6.78 8.36
C ILE A 173 11.49 -6.40 9.63
N ILE A 174 12.14 -5.71 10.57
CA ILE A 174 11.56 -5.41 11.88
C ILE A 174 10.39 -4.43 11.76
N ILE A 175 10.58 -3.29 11.07
CA ILE A 175 9.56 -2.23 10.99
C ILE A 175 8.26 -2.76 10.37
N PRO A 176 8.25 -3.38 9.18
CA PRO A 176 7.05 -3.95 8.60
C PRO A 176 6.39 -5.01 9.50
N THR A 177 7.19 -5.88 10.13
CA THR A 177 6.66 -6.96 10.96
C THR A 177 5.96 -6.43 12.22
N VAL A 178 6.56 -5.46 12.89
CA VAL A 178 6.00 -4.85 14.10
C VAL A 178 4.71 -4.09 13.77
N PHE A 179 4.76 -3.21 12.76
CA PHE A 179 3.60 -2.38 12.40
C PHE A 179 2.47 -3.18 11.74
N TYR A 180 2.79 -4.27 11.03
CA TYR A 180 1.79 -5.23 10.57
C TYR A 180 0.98 -5.84 11.73
N ARG A 181 1.68 -6.36 12.76
CA ARG A 181 1.01 -6.97 13.93
C ARG A 181 0.16 -5.97 14.70
N LEU A 182 0.68 -4.76 14.88
CA LEU A 182 -0.05 -3.69 15.57
C LEU A 182 -1.25 -3.19 14.74
N GLY A 183 -1.09 -3.06 13.43
CA GLY A 183 -2.14 -2.57 12.52
C GLY A 183 -3.31 -3.54 12.34
N GLN A 184 -3.08 -4.86 12.39
CA GLN A 184 -4.15 -5.84 12.27
C GLN A 184 -5.25 -5.69 13.35
N GLN A 185 -4.89 -5.29 14.56
CA GLN A 185 -5.84 -5.16 15.67
C GLN A 185 -6.82 -4.00 15.48
N PHE A 186 -6.45 -2.98 14.73
CA PHE A 186 -7.24 -1.77 14.55
C PHE A 186 -7.97 -1.72 13.20
N GLY A 187 -7.40 -2.30 12.16
CA GLY A 187 -7.90 -2.17 10.79
C GLY A 187 -9.34 -2.64 10.64
N GLU A 188 -9.68 -3.82 11.14
CA GLU A 188 -11.02 -4.39 11.05
C GLU A 188 -12.05 -3.60 11.87
N ARG A 189 -11.70 -3.25 13.11
CA ARG A 189 -12.57 -2.46 14.00
C ARG A 189 -12.89 -1.09 13.42
N LEU A 190 -11.89 -0.42 12.86
CA LEU A 190 -12.05 0.91 12.26
C LEU A 190 -13.01 0.87 11.06
N ILE A 191 -12.86 -0.14 10.20
CA ILE A 191 -13.75 -0.33 9.04
C ILE A 191 -15.18 -0.60 9.49
N GLN A 192 -15.37 -1.49 10.48
CA GLN A 192 -16.70 -1.81 11.02
C GLN A 192 -17.35 -0.61 11.70
N ALA A 193 -16.62 0.11 12.55
CA ALA A 193 -17.14 1.30 13.23
C ALA A 193 -17.55 2.39 12.22
N ARG A 194 -16.73 2.63 11.20
CA ARG A 194 -17.04 3.57 10.11
C ARG A 194 -18.27 3.16 9.31
N ALA A 195 -18.40 1.88 8.98
CA ALA A 195 -19.56 1.34 8.26
C ALA A 195 -20.84 1.47 9.09
N THR A 196 -20.77 1.13 10.38
CA THR A 196 -21.91 1.26 11.32
C THR A 196 -22.36 2.71 11.46
N TYR A 197 -21.41 3.64 11.68
CA TYR A 197 -21.74 5.08 11.76
C TYR A 197 -22.39 5.59 10.47
N ARG A 198 -21.84 5.23 9.32
CA ARG A 198 -22.41 5.62 8.02
C ARG A 198 -23.85 5.09 7.84
N THR A 199 -24.10 3.85 8.25
CA THR A 199 -25.44 3.27 8.17
C THR A 199 -26.41 4.01 9.07
N GLN A 200 -26.04 4.26 10.34
CA GLN A 200 -26.85 5.03 11.28
C GLN A 200 -27.13 6.46 10.81
N PHE A 201 -26.12 7.09 10.20
CA PHE A 201 -26.27 8.43 9.63
C PHE A 201 -27.25 8.46 8.45
N LEU A 202 -27.19 7.47 7.56
CA LEU A 202 -28.14 7.35 6.45
C LEU A 202 -29.55 7.03 6.96
N GLU A 203 -29.69 6.17 7.96
CA GLU A 203 -30.98 5.89 8.61
C GLU A 203 -31.56 7.15 9.26
N PHE A 204 -30.73 7.97 9.92
CA PHE A 204 -31.15 9.25 10.51
C PHE A 204 -31.71 10.21 9.44
N ILE A 205 -31.04 10.34 8.28
CA ILE A 205 -31.49 11.23 7.22
C ILE A 205 -32.76 10.70 6.53
N GLN A 206 -32.82 9.38 6.27
CA GLN A 206 -33.93 8.78 5.53
C GLN A 206 -35.21 8.71 6.36
N ALA A 207 -35.10 8.45 7.65
CA ALA A 207 -36.23 8.30 8.58
C ALA A 207 -36.55 9.60 9.36
N GLN A 208 -36.15 10.77 8.86
CA GLN A 208 -36.27 12.03 9.60
C GLN A 208 -37.73 12.38 9.95
N ALA A 209 -38.68 12.12 9.02
CA ALA A 209 -40.10 12.36 9.25
C ALA A 209 -40.67 11.44 10.35
N GLU A 210 -40.32 10.16 10.30
CA GLU A 210 -40.74 9.17 11.30
C GLU A 210 -40.13 9.46 12.65
N LEU A 211 -38.85 9.82 12.69
CA LEU A 211 -38.15 10.17 13.93
C LEU A 211 -38.81 11.37 14.65
N LEU A 212 -39.20 12.40 13.88
CA LEU A 212 -39.94 13.56 14.41
C LEU A 212 -41.31 13.13 14.90
N LEU A 213 -42.05 12.33 14.12
CA LEU A 213 -43.40 11.87 14.49
C LEU A 213 -43.41 11.06 15.80
N PHE A 214 -42.42 10.19 15.98
CA PHE A 214 -42.29 9.32 17.14
C PHE A 214 -41.45 9.92 18.27
N ASN A 215 -40.96 11.17 18.13
CA ASN A 215 -40.07 11.85 19.08
C ASN A 215 -38.84 10.97 19.46
N ALA A 216 -38.28 10.28 18.43
CA ALA A 216 -37.18 9.32 18.58
C ALA A 216 -35.82 9.88 18.15
N GLU A 217 -35.76 11.15 17.77
CA GLU A 217 -34.58 11.81 17.24
C GLU A 217 -33.40 11.79 18.21
N ASP A 218 -33.62 12.14 19.47
CA ASP A 218 -32.55 12.21 20.46
C ASP A 218 -31.98 10.82 20.78
N ARG A 219 -32.82 9.80 20.82
CA ARG A 219 -32.36 8.41 21.01
C ARG A 219 -31.46 7.92 19.92
N LEU A 220 -31.76 8.28 18.65
CA LEU A 220 -30.91 7.88 17.54
C LEU A 220 -29.62 8.70 17.49
N LYS A 221 -29.67 10.01 17.80
CA LYS A 221 -28.49 10.86 17.96
C LYS A 221 -27.54 10.34 19.04
N GLU A 222 -28.08 9.94 20.19
CA GLU A 222 -27.29 9.36 21.28
C GLU A 222 -26.59 8.06 20.83
N LYS A 223 -27.31 7.17 20.15
CA LYS A 223 -26.73 5.94 19.58
C LYS A 223 -25.63 6.24 18.56
N MET A 224 -25.83 7.23 17.71
CA MET A 224 -24.82 7.68 16.74
C MET A 224 -23.59 8.26 17.45
N SER A 225 -23.79 9.09 18.46
CA SER A 225 -22.71 9.70 19.25
C SER A 225 -21.81 8.65 19.92
N VAL A 226 -22.39 7.58 20.46
CA VAL A 226 -21.61 6.46 21.04
C VAL A 226 -20.76 5.77 19.97
N THR A 227 -21.36 5.51 18.80
CA THR A 227 -20.64 4.88 17.68
C THR A 227 -19.53 5.79 17.14
N GLU A 228 -19.82 7.08 17.01
CA GLU A 228 -18.87 8.11 16.59
C GLU A 228 -17.67 8.20 17.54
N LYS A 229 -17.94 8.26 18.86
CA LYS A 229 -16.90 8.31 19.87
C LYS A 229 -15.97 7.10 19.80
N THR A 230 -16.53 5.89 19.66
CA THR A 230 -15.74 4.66 19.50
C THR A 230 -14.88 4.71 18.24
N TRP A 231 -15.45 5.17 17.13
CA TRP A 231 -14.70 5.33 15.88
C TRP A 231 -13.58 6.36 16.01
N GLN A 232 -13.85 7.53 16.60
CA GLN A 232 -12.85 8.59 16.83
C GLN A 232 -11.71 8.11 17.75
N GLU A 233 -12.03 7.35 18.81
CA GLU A 233 -11.02 6.79 19.72
C GLU A 233 -10.09 5.81 18.99
N ASP A 234 -10.63 4.93 18.17
CA ASP A 234 -9.81 3.98 17.41
C ASP A 234 -9.01 4.68 16.31
N GLN A 235 -9.57 5.69 15.66
CA GLN A 235 -8.85 6.53 14.71
C GLN A 235 -7.71 7.32 15.38
N ALA A 236 -7.94 7.84 16.59
CA ALA A 236 -6.89 8.51 17.35
C ALA A 236 -5.75 7.56 17.76
N LYS A 237 -6.07 6.30 18.13
CA LYS A 237 -5.06 5.28 18.41
C LYS A 237 -4.23 4.93 17.17
N GLU A 238 -4.89 4.75 16.01
CA GLU A 238 -4.21 4.52 14.73
C GLU A 238 -3.29 5.69 14.37
N ALA A 239 -3.77 6.94 14.49
CA ALA A 239 -2.98 8.14 14.23
C ALA A 239 -1.76 8.25 15.16
N LYS A 240 -1.91 7.95 16.46
CA LYS A 240 -0.81 7.91 17.43
C LYS A 240 0.22 6.84 17.05
N LEU A 241 -0.24 5.65 16.63
CA LEU A 241 0.65 4.56 16.22
C LEU A 241 1.39 4.90 14.92
N SER A 242 0.72 5.56 13.97
CA SER A 242 1.36 6.06 12.74
C SER A 242 2.41 7.13 13.05
N GLY A 243 2.08 8.09 13.94
CA GLY A 243 3.04 9.09 14.42
C GLY A 243 4.23 8.45 15.14
N PHE A 244 4.00 7.45 15.98
CA PHE A 244 5.05 6.70 16.65
C PHE A 244 5.95 5.95 15.64
N SER A 245 5.36 5.36 14.60
CA SER A 245 6.12 4.72 13.52
C SER A 245 7.10 5.70 12.87
N THR A 246 6.60 6.88 12.51
CA THR A 246 7.43 7.93 11.90
C THR A 246 8.53 8.41 12.86
N ALA A 247 8.19 8.66 14.12
CA ALA A 247 9.15 9.07 15.14
C ALA A 247 10.23 8.02 15.39
N LEU A 248 9.85 6.74 15.44
CA LEU A 248 10.78 5.62 15.60
C LEU A 248 11.76 5.53 14.42
N VAL A 249 11.25 5.62 13.18
CA VAL A 249 12.10 5.59 11.97
C VAL A 249 13.07 6.78 11.97
N LEU A 250 12.60 7.98 12.31
CA LEU A 250 13.46 9.17 12.45
C LEU A 250 14.55 8.98 13.50
N PHE A 251 14.20 8.46 14.66
CA PHE A 251 15.14 8.20 15.75
C PHE A 251 16.20 7.17 15.33
N LEU A 252 15.79 6.06 14.74
CA LEU A 252 16.70 5.01 14.26
C LEU A 252 17.61 5.53 13.14
N ASN A 253 17.09 6.39 12.26
CA ASN A 253 17.92 7.04 11.24
C ASN A 253 18.93 8.01 11.86
N GLY A 254 18.54 8.77 12.87
CA GLY A 254 19.46 9.62 13.63
C GLY A 254 20.59 8.82 14.29
N LEU A 255 20.28 7.67 14.89
CA LEU A 255 21.29 6.75 15.42
C LEU A 255 22.19 6.20 14.31
N LEU A 256 21.62 5.83 13.16
CA LEU A 256 22.39 5.34 12.02
C LEU A 256 23.37 6.40 11.51
N ILE A 257 22.92 7.66 11.36
CA ILE A 257 23.76 8.79 10.93
C ILE A 257 24.91 9.00 11.92
N SER A 258 24.61 9.08 13.22
CA SER A 258 25.61 9.27 14.28
C SER A 258 26.59 8.09 14.34
N GLY A 259 26.09 6.88 14.24
CA GLY A 259 26.90 5.67 14.19
C GLY A 259 27.82 5.64 12.95
N MET A 260 27.28 5.93 11.77
CA MET A 260 28.08 5.96 10.54
C MET A 260 29.13 7.05 10.58
N LEU A 261 28.83 8.23 11.15
CA LEU A 261 29.82 9.28 11.34
C LEU A 261 30.95 8.82 12.26
N TRP A 262 30.62 8.16 13.39
CA TRP A 262 31.59 7.63 14.33
C TRP A 262 32.45 6.52 13.70
N PHE A 263 31.84 5.52 13.07
CA PHE A 263 32.59 4.41 12.46
C PHE A 263 33.42 4.87 11.27
N ALA A 264 32.88 5.76 10.42
CA ALA A 264 33.62 6.29 9.28
C ALA A 264 34.80 7.19 9.70
N SER A 265 34.68 7.94 10.79
CA SER A 265 35.80 8.77 11.30
C SER A 265 36.97 7.92 11.81
N ASN A 266 36.71 6.68 12.22
CA ASN A 266 37.74 5.75 12.70
C ASN A 266 38.15 4.70 11.65
N ALA A 267 37.57 4.76 10.45
CA ALA A 267 37.87 3.82 9.37
C ALA A 267 39.10 4.24 8.58
N ASP A 268 39.83 3.24 8.10
CA ASP A 268 40.91 3.47 7.15
C ASP A 268 40.37 3.47 5.72
N PHE A 269 40.56 4.58 5.02
CA PHE A 269 40.21 4.75 3.60
C PHE A 269 41.47 4.75 2.70
N GLY A 270 42.60 4.26 3.19
CA GLY A 270 43.84 4.18 2.42
C GLY A 270 44.55 5.54 2.25
N THR A 271 45.27 5.67 1.16
CA THR A 271 46.18 6.83 0.90
C THR A 271 45.58 7.86 -0.05
N ASP A 272 44.30 7.82 -0.34
CA ASP A 272 43.62 8.78 -1.21
C ASP A 272 43.73 10.20 -0.61
N GLU A 273 44.00 11.20 -1.44
CA GLU A 273 44.12 12.62 -1.06
C GLU A 273 42.81 13.12 -0.42
N TYR A 274 41.66 12.63 -0.90
CA TYR A 274 40.32 13.01 -0.42
C TYR A 274 39.69 11.98 0.50
N ARG A 275 40.48 11.10 1.13
CA ARG A 275 40.01 10.01 2.00
C ARG A 275 39.06 10.47 3.10
N THR A 276 39.27 11.63 3.70
CA THR A 276 38.39 12.18 4.73
C THR A 276 37.02 12.62 4.21
N ALA A 277 36.89 12.87 2.92
CA ALA A 277 35.59 13.18 2.30
C ALA A 277 34.66 11.92 2.24
N TYR A 278 35.24 10.71 2.34
CA TYR A 278 34.43 9.49 2.44
C TYR A 278 33.65 9.39 3.75
N ILE A 279 34.08 10.07 4.81
CA ILE A 279 33.30 10.18 6.06
C ILE A 279 31.94 10.85 5.75
N ALA A 280 31.96 11.95 5.02
CA ALA A 280 30.74 12.62 4.59
C ALA A 280 29.92 11.74 3.66
N LEU A 281 30.55 11.01 2.71
CA LEU A 281 29.86 10.10 1.81
C LEU A 281 29.02 9.05 2.58
N PHE A 282 29.62 8.33 3.53
CA PHE A 282 28.92 7.33 4.33
C PHE A 282 27.85 7.93 5.24
N THR A 283 28.13 9.11 5.83
CA THR A 283 27.16 9.83 6.67
C THR A 283 25.93 10.27 5.88
N PHE A 284 26.15 10.81 4.67
CA PHE A 284 25.05 11.21 3.78
C PHE A 284 24.33 10.02 3.15
N ALA A 285 25.01 8.89 2.95
CA ALA A 285 24.35 7.63 2.57
C ALA A 285 23.40 7.16 3.68
N ALA A 286 23.81 7.23 4.94
CA ALA A 286 22.95 6.94 6.08
C ALA A 286 21.75 7.92 6.16
N LEU A 287 21.98 9.21 5.94
CA LEU A 287 20.90 10.20 5.89
C LEU A 287 19.90 9.90 4.77
N ALA A 288 20.38 9.52 3.58
CA ALA A 288 19.54 9.17 2.44
C ALA A 288 18.70 7.91 2.68
N ALA A 289 19.17 7.01 3.51
CA ALA A 289 18.49 5.75 3.83
C ALA A 289 17.08 5.92 4.44
N PHE A 290 16.81 7.09 5.05
CA PHE A 290 15.48 7.46 5.54
C PHE A 290 14.39 7.39 4.45
N GLU A 291 14.72 7.76 3.23
CA GLU A 291 13.79 7.76 2.09
C GLU A 291 13.31 6.33 1.73
N ILE A 292 14.12 5.30 2.05
CA ILE A 292 13.76 3.89 1.82
C ILE A 292 12.78 3.38 2.88
N ILE A 293 13.04 3.66 4.15
CA ILE A 293 12.37 3.01 5.28
C ILE A 293 11.07 3.72 5.67
N MET A 294 11.02 5.04 5.55
CA MET A 294 9.89 5.86 6.01
C MET A 294 8.53 5.42 5.43
N PRO A 295 8.38 5.13 4.12
CA PRO A 295 7.08 4.75 3.56
C PRO A 295 6.56 3.41 4.09
N LEU A 296 7.47 2.51 4.51
CA LEU A 296 7.13 1.13 4.87
C LEU A 296 6.38 1.04 6.20
N GLY A 297 6.74 1.86 7.18
CA GLY A 297 6.08 1.86 8.48
C GLY A 297 4.57 2.12 8.38
N ALA A 298 4.20 3.20 7.72
CA ALA A 298 2.80 3.57 7.49
C ALA A 298 2.07 2.56 6.59
N ALA A 299 2.72 2.06 5.53
CA ALA A 299 2.12 1.09 4.61
C ALA A 299 1.72 -0.21 5.32
N PHE A 300 2.60 -0.75 6.15
CA PHE A 300 2.34 -1.99 6.87
C PHE A 300 1.37 -1.83 8.05
N LEU A 301 1.25 -0.63 8.61
CA LEU A 301 0.22 -0.32 9.60
C LEU A 301 -1.20 -0.43 8.99
N HIS A 302 -1.39 0.05 7.76
CA HIS A 302 -2.68 0.03 7.06
C HIS A 302 -3.00 -1.29 6.34
N ILE A 303 -2.09 -2.27 6.34
CA ILE A 303 -2.30 -3.54 5.61
C ILE A 303 -3.52 -4.32 6.13
N GLY A 304 -3.86 -4.19 7.41
CA GLY A 304 -5.06 -4.81 7.98
C GLY A 304 -6.35 -4.36 7.30
N GLN A 305 -6.43 -3.07 6.94
CA GLN A 305 -7.56 -2.52 6.19
C GLN A 305 -7.62 -3.10 4.77
N VAL A 306 -6.47 -3.23 4.10
CA VAL A 306 -6.38 -3.82 2.75
C VAL A 306 -6.81 -5.28 2.77
N ILE A 307 -6.38 -6.06 3.77
CA ILE A 307 -6.77 -7.46 3.92
C ILE A 307 -8.28 -7.58 4.11
N ALA A 308 -8.88 -6.78 5.00
CA ALA A 308 -10.32 -6.79 5.24
C ALA A 308 -11.13 -6.43 3.98
N VAL A 309 -10.63 -5.52 3.15
CA VAL A 309 -11.22 -5.19 1.85
C VAL A 309 -11.12 -6.36 0.87
N VAL A 310 -9.94 -7.00 0.80
CA VAL A 310 -9.72 -8.19 -0.04
C VAL A 310 -10.69 -9.30 0.35
N ASP A 311 -10.87 -9.57 1.64
CA ASP A 311 -11.77 -10.61 2.13
C ASP A 311 -13.22 -10.32 1.73
N ARG A 312 -13.69 -9.07 1.84
CA ARG A 312 -15.05 -8.67 1.40
C ARG A 312 -15.28 -8.79 -0.10
N VAL A 313 -14.29 -8.43 -0.92
CA VAL A 313 -14.40 -8.58 -2.38
C VAL A 313 -14.33 -10.06 -2.76
N THR A 314 -13.49 -10.85 -2.09
CA THR A 314 -13.38 -12.30 -2.30
C THR A 314 -14.69 -13.00 -1.96
N GLU A 315 -15.33 -12.62 -0.85
CA GLU A 315 -16.63 -13.14 -0.45
C GLU A 315 -17.66 -13.05 -1.59
N ILE A 316 -17.71 -11.93 -2.32
CA ILE A 316 -18.63 -11.80 -3.48
C ILE A 316 -18.19 -12.68 -4.66
N ILE A 317 -16.89 -12.71 -4.96
CA ILE A 317 -16.37 -13.47 -6.12
C ILE A 317 -16.58 -14.98 -5.94
N GLU A 318 -16.54 -15.47 -4.70
CA GLU A 318 -16.70 -16.88 -4.35
C GLU A 318 -18.17 -17.30 -4.18
N GLN A 319 -19.14 -16.34 -4.18
CA GLN A 319 -20.56 -16.67 -4.14
C GLN A 319 -20.94 -17.52 -5.35
N LYS A 320 -21.70 -18.58 -5.06
CA LYS A 320 -22.25 -19.44 -6.11
C LYS A 320 -23.71 -19.07 -6.38
N PRO A 321 -24.12 -18.99 -7.64
CA PRO A 321 -25.53 -18.80 -7.96
C PRO A 321 -26.35 -19.98 -7.43
N LEU A 322 -27.50 -19.70 -6.81
CA LEU A 322 -28.43 -20.73 -6.34
C LEU A 322 -29.14 -21.42 -7.51
N VAL A 323 -29.20 -20.76 -8.65
CA VAL A 323 -29.81 -21.31 -9.89
C VAL A 323 -28.73 -21.33 -10.95
N GLU A 324 -28.47 -22.52 -11.49
CA GLU A 324 -27.55 -22.69 -12.61
C GLU A 324 -28.38 -22.80 -13.90
N PHE A 325 -28.09 -21.95 -14.87
CA PHE A 325 -28.71 -21.94 -16.18
C PHE A 325 -27.97 -22.92 -17.12
N ASN A 326 -28.10 -24.19 -16.88
CA ASN A 326 -27.40 -25.25 -17.64
C ASN A 326 -28.19 -25.75 -18.85
N GLY A 327 -29.35 -25.15 -19.15
CA GLY A 327 -30.21 -25.55 -20.28
C GLY A 327 -29.60 -25.11 -21.62
N ASN A 328 -29.41 -26.07 -22.53
CA ASN A 328 -28.95 -25.83 -23.89
C ASN A 328 -30.09 -25.90 -24.92
N GLU A 329 -31.35 -26.08 -24.47
CA GLU A 329 -32.49 -26.15 -25.35
C GLU A 329 -33.02 -24.75 -25.66
N GLU A 330 -33.15 -24.43 -26.96
CA GLU A 330 -33.77 -23.20 -27.40
C GLU A 330 -35.30 -23.33 -27.24
N PHE A 331 -35.91 -22.34 -26.61
CA PHE A 331 -37.33 -22.27 -26.45
C PHE A 331 -38.01 -22.01 -27.82
N GLU A 332 -38.88 -22.91 -28.25
CA GLU A 332 -39.72 -22.61 -29.42
C GLU A 332 -40.59 -21.37 -29.14
N THR A 333 -40.53 -20.38 -30.00
CA THR A 333 -41.19 -19.07 -29.87
C THR A 333 -42.74 -19.14 -29.86
N LYS A 334 -43.34 -20.31 -30.00
CA LYS A 334 -44.80 -20.52 -30.07
C LYS A 334 -45.34 -21.46 -28.96
N VAL A 335 -44.84 -21.30 -27.74
CA VAL A 335 -45.41 -22.03 -26.59
C VAL A 335 -46.78 -21.45 -26.26
N ARG A 336 -47.83 -22.26 -26.45
CA ARG A 336 -49.22 -21.91 -26.13
C ARG A 336 -49.67 -22.32 -24.73
N LEU A 337 -48.99 -23.27 -24.11
CA LEU A 337 -49.35 -23.79 -22.80
C LEU A 337 -48.11 -24.20 -22.02
N ILE A 338 -48.01 -23.72 -20.80
CA ILE A 338 -47.05 -24.21 -19.80
C ILE A 338 -47.85 -24.96 -18.74
N SER A 339 -47.56 -26.24 -18.54
CA SER A 339 -48.20 -27.06 -17.52
C SER A 339 -47.16 -27.53 -16.51
N ALA A 340 -47.41 -27.28 -15.25
CA ALA A 340 -46.62 -27.79 -14.14
C ALA A 340 -47.45 -28.81 -13.35
N LYS A 341 -46.93 -30.03 -13.13
CA LYS A 341 -47.56 -31.08 -12.32
C LYS A 341 -46.59 -31.45 -11.21
N ASN A 342 -47.11 -31.58 -9.98
CA ASN A 342 -46.32 -31.94 -8.78
C ASN A 342 -45.13 -31.01 -8.52
N LEU A 343 -45.33 -29.69 -8.69
CA LEU A 343 -44.32 -28.71 -8.40
C LEU A 343 -44.24 -28.50 -6.89
N ASN A 344 -43.11 -28.83 -6.29
CA ASN A 344 -42.82 -28.53 -4.89
C ASN A 344 -41.78 -27.41 -4.82
N PHE A 345 -42.06 -26.42 -4.01
CA PHE A 345 -41.14 -25.29 -3.78
C PHE A 345 -40.96 -25.08 -2.28
N SER A 346 -39.73 -24.86 -1.87
CA SER A 346 -39.40 -24.41 -0.51
C SER A 346 -38.33 -23.34 -0.53
N TYR A 347 -38.46 -22.34 0.35
CA TYR A 347 -37.33 -21.45 0.62
C TYR A 347 -36.28 -22.20 1.45
N PRO A 348 -34.98 -21.84 1.33
CA PRO A 348 -33.95 -22.39 2.20
C PRO A 348 -34.36 -22.23 3.67
N GLU A 349 -34.27 -23.31 4.46
CA GLU A 349 -34.62 -23.36 5.90
C GLU A 349 -36.13 -23.27 6.24
N GLN A 350 -37.05 -23.40 5.27
CA GLN A 350 -38.48 -23.46 5.50
C GLN A 350 -39.06 -24.82 5.04
N GLU A 351 -40.10 -25.28 5.76
CA GLU A 351 -40.85 -26.45 5.31
C GLU A 351 -41.48 -26.18 3.96
N THR A 352 -41.61 -27.23 3.16
CA THR A 352 -42.14 -27.19 1.78
C THR A 352 -43.49 -26.48 1.74
N LEU A 353 -43.57 -25.35 1.07
CA LEU A 353 -44.82 -24.74 0.65
C LEU A 353 -45.26 -25.44 -0.62
N VAL A 354 -46.38 -26.17 -0.59
CA VAL A 354 -46.96 -26.97 -1.67
C VAL A 354 -47.11 -26.22 -2.97
#